data_7ce142ebd31ed623f1ec640e3de0e627
#
_entry.id   7ce142ebd31ed623f1ec640e3de0e627
#
_cell.length_a   1.000
_cell.length_b   1.000
_cell.length_c   1.000
_cell.angle_alpha   90.00
_cell.angle_beta   90.00
_cell.angle_gamma   90.00
#
_symmetry.space_group_name_H-M   'P 1'
#
loop_
_entity.id
_entity.type
_entity.pdbx_description
1 polymer ?
#
loop_
_entity_poly.entity_id
_entity_poly.type
_entity_poly.pdbx_seq_one_letter_code
_entity_poly.pdbx_strand_id
1 'polypeptide(L)'
;MERVITVKGVGTYSAKPDYVSVSMKLITINLKYDKAMELGAKQINDIRTSLVKVGFDAEDIKTTDFKVSTEYTHYHNKHTDRDERIFEGFKCRHDVRISFDFDMKKLGQVLDSISKCPAKPEFSVSFTLKNDNAVQEELLRSATINARQRAEILCDGAGSKLGQLLRIDYNWSEINIYSRT
;
A
#
# COMPACT_ATOMS: atom_id res chain seq x y z
N MET A 1 -8.20 -42.22 -24.94
CA MET A 1 -8.31 -41.35 -23.73
C MET A 1 -7.15 -40.36 -23.76
N GLU A 2 -7.46 -39.09 -23.77
CA GLU A 2 -6.44 -38.03 -23.64
C GLU A 2 -5.90 -38.02 -22.21
N ARG A 3 -4.57 -38.09 -22.06
CA ARG A 3 -3.91 -38.02 -20.73
C ARG A 3 -3.46 -36.61 -20.52
N VAL A 4 -4.10 -35.88 -19.60
CA VAL A 4 -3.85 -34.49 -19.29
C VAL A 4 -3.33 -34.35 -17.86
N ILE A 5 -2.37 -33.45 -17.65
CA ILE A 5 -1.87 -33.02 -16.36
C ILE A 5 -2.12 -31.54 -16.22
N THR A 6 -2.58 -31.10 -15.03
CA THR A 6 -2.74 -29.69 -14.67
C THR A 6 -1.87 -29.39 -13.47
N VAL A 7 -1.05 -28.34 -13.57
CA VAL A 7 -0.14 -27.89 -12.50
C VAL A 7 -0.31 -26.41 -12.27
N LYS A 8 -0.05 -25.96 -11.03
CA LYS A 8 0.05 -24.55 -10.68
C LYS A 8 1.53 -24.21 -10.46
N GLY A 9 2.02 -23.17 -11.15
CA GLY A 9 3.33 -22.60 -10.90
C GLY A 9 3.23 -21.37 -9.97
N VAL A 10 4.24 -21.22 -9.12
CA VAL A 10 4.38 -20.05 -8.24
C VAL A 10 5.68 -19.34 -8.61
N GLY A 11 5.56 -18.07 -8.97
CA GLY A 11 6.72 -17.21 -9.23
C GLY A 11 7.23 -16.58 -7.92
N THR A 12 8.55 -16.54 -7.79
CA THR A 12 9.23 -15.79 -6.74
C THR A 12 10.27 -14.88 -7.36
N TYR A 13 10.36 -13.67 -6.87
CA TYR A 13 11.37 -12.71 -7.27
C TYR A 13 11.89 -11.98 -6.03
N SER A 14 13.19 -11.75 -5.97
CA SER A 14 13.82 -11.05 -4.86
C SER A 14 14.70 -9.95 -5.43
N ALA A 15 14.45 -8.72 -5.02
CA ALA A 15 15.26 -7.56 -5.38
C ALA A 15 15.45 -6.65 -4.16
N LYS A 16 16.54 -5.88 -4.18
CA LYS A 16 16.72 -4.82 -3.19
C LYS A 16 15.77 -3.66 -3.53
N PRO A 17 15.09 -3.09 -2.53
CA PRO A 17 14.29 -1.90 -2.75
C PRO A 17 15.13 -0.75 -3.33
N ASP A 18 14.63 -0.10 -4.35
CA ASP A 18 15.23 1.06 -4.99
C ASP A 18 14.37 2.34 -4.86
N TYR A 19 13.23 2.22 -4.17
CA TYR A 19 12.26 3.28 -4.00
C TYR A 19 11.70 3.34 -2.59
N VAL A 20 11.48 4.55 -2.07
CA VAL A 20 10.88 4.81 -0.76
C VAL A 20 9.55 5.50 -0.95
N SER A 21 8.53 5.04 -0.25
CA SER A 21 7.21 5.67 -0.20
C SER A 21 6.84 6.00 1.24
N VAL A 22 6.51 7.26 1.50
CA VAL A 22 6.02 7.74 2.80
C VAL A 22 4.56 8.13 2.64
N SER A 23 3.69 7.37 3.29
CA SER A 23 2.25 7.63 3.34
C SER A 23 1.90 8.33 4.64
N MET A 24 1.14 9.42 4.56
CA MET A 24 0.74 10.25 5.69
C MET A 24 -0.77 10.36 5.73
N LYS A 25 -1.35 10.23 6.91
CA LYS A 25 -2.78 10.38 7.17
C LYS A 25 -3.00 11.60 8.05
N LEU A 26 -3.81 12.52 7.58
CA LEU A 26 -4.24 13.73 8.26
C LEU A 26 -5.70 13.59 8.66
N ILE A 27 -6.02 13.84 9.92
CA ILE A 27 -7.39 13.75 10.43
C ILE A 27 -7.71 15.00 11.22
N THR A 28 -8.84 15.63 10.90
CA THR A 28 -9.44 16.70 11.71
C THR A 28 -10.88 16.37 12.04
N ILE A 29 -11.32 16.75 13.22
CA ILE A 29 -12.73 16.61 13.64
C ILE A 29 -13.19 17.97 14.18
N ASN A 30 -14.37 18.41 13.77
CA ASN A 30 -15.00 19.62 14.27
C ASN A 30 -16.51 19.51 14.21
N LEU A 31 -17.21 20.09 15.19
CA LEU A 31 -18.68 20.12 15.22
C LEU A 31 -19.28 20.85 14.03
N LYS A 32 -18.57 21.83 13.47
CA LYS A 32 -19.00 22.57 12.27
C LYS A 32 -18.29 22.03 11.04
N TYR A 33 -19.05 21.75 9.99
CA TYR A 33 -18.56 21.20 8.73
C TYR A 33 -17.50 22.09 8.06
N ASP A 34 -17.80 23.38 7.95
CA ASP A 34 -16.89 24.39 7.37
C ASP A 34 -15.54 24.43 8.09
N LYS A 35 -15.59 24.36 9.43
CA LYS A 35 -14.37 24.36 10.26
C LYS A 35 -13.57 23.06 10.12
N ALA A 36 -14.22 21.91 9.99
CA ALA A 36 -13.52 20.65 9.74
C ALA A 36 -12.75 20.72 8.41
N MET A 37 -13.37 21.27 7.36
CA MET A 37 -12.76 21.47 6.05
C MET A 37 -11.61 22.50 6.08
N GLU A 38 -11.77 23.61 6.75
CA GLU A 38 -10.73 24.64 6.93
C GLU A 38 -9.48 24.06 7.62
N LEU A 39 -9.68 23.31 8.70
CA LEU A 39 -8.61 22.64 9.44
C LEU A 39 -7.90 21.59 8.57
N GLY A 40 -8.65 20.80 7.80
CA GLY A 40 -8.09 19.81 6.86
C GLY A 40 -7.24 20.49 5.77
N ALA A 41 -7.72 21.58 5.20
CA ALA A 41 -6.98 22.37 4.22
C ALA A 41 -5.71 22.98 4.81
N LYS A 42 -5.76 23.43 6.06
CA LYS A 42 -4.58 23.92 6.79
C LYS A 42 -3.54 22.83 6.99
N GLN A 43 -3.96 21.64 7.47
CA GLN A 43 -3.04 20.53 7.70
C GLN A 43 -2.29 20.12 6.43
N ILE A 44 -2.98 20.02 5.28
CA ILE A 44 -2.30 19.66 4.02
C ILE A 44 -1.31 20.76 3.60
N ASN A 45 -1.64 22.01 3.83
CA ASN A 45 -0.74 23.11 3.51
C ASN A 45 0.51 23.12 4.42
N ASP A 46 0.35 22.80 5.70
CA ASP A 46 1.46 22.66 6.65
C ASP A 46 2.42 21.53 6.24
N ILE A 47 1.87 20.37 5.80
CA ILE A 47 2.67 19.25 5.27
C ILE A 47 3.41 19.66 3.99
N ARG A 48 2.72 20.29 3.03
CA ARG A 48 3.34 20.79 1.80
C ARG A 48 4.50 21.71 2.10
N THR A 49 4.28 22.71 2.95
CA THR A 49 5.32 23.66 3.35
C THR A 49 6.51 22.97 4.01
N SER A 50 6.27 21.96 4.84
CA SER A 50 7.33 21.19 5.50
C SER A 50 8.15 20.35 4.52
N LEU A 51 7.51 19.72 3.55
CA LEU A 51 8.16 18.86 2.56
C LEU A 51 8.91 19.66 1.48
N VAL A 52 8.39 20.81 1.06
CA VAL A 52 9.09 21.72 0.14
C VAL A 52 10.44 22.17 0.71
N LYS A 53 10.53 22.40 2.02
CA LYS A 53 11.78 22.77 2.69
C LYS A 53 12.88 21.69 2.60
N VAL A 54 12.49 20.44 2.41
CA VAL A 54 13.42 19.30 2.26
C VAL A 54 13.57 18.86 0.80
N GLY A 55 13.15 19.71 -0.15
CA GLY A 55 13.42 19.56 -1.58
C GLY A 55 12.44 18.70 -2.36
N PHE A 56 11.17 18.67 -1.93
CA PHE A 56 10.09 18.11 -2.76
C PHE A 56 9.34 19.22 -3.46
N ASP A 57 8.98 18.99 -4.71
CA ASP A 57 8.06 19.86 -5.42
C ASP A 57 6.62 19.60 -4.97
N ALA A 58 5.76 20.62 -5.12
CA ALA A 58 4.34 20.48 -4.74
C ALA A 58 3.64 19.32 -5.48
N GLU A 59 4.09 19.01 -6.68
CA GLU A 59 3.58 17.93 -7.53
C GLU A 59 3.99 16.53 -7.07
N ASP A 60 5.07 16.41 -6.29
CA ASP A 60 5.51 15.15 -5.70
C ASP A 60 4.59 14.69 -4.57
N ILE A 61 3.83 15.63 -3.98
CA ILE A 61 2.93 15.38 -2.87
C ILE A 61 1.55 15.01 -3.41
N LYS A 62 1.31 13.71 -3.52
CA LYS A 62 0.07 13.18 -4.11
C LYS A 62 -0.98 12.93 -3.05
N THR A 63 -2.17 13.46 -3.26
CA THR A 63 -3.35 13.03 -2.52
C THR A 63 -3.79 11.66 -3.02
N THR A 64 -3.88 10.68 -2.12
CA THR A 64 -4.30 9.32 -2.46
C THR A 64 -5.74 9.04 -2.05
N ASP A 65 -6.25 9.72 -1.02
CA ASP A 65 -7.64 9.66 -0.60
C ASP A 65 -8.04 10.97 0.11
N PHE A 66 -9.29 11.36 -0.06
CA PHE A 66 -9.91 12.47 0.65
C PHE A 66 -11.36 12.13 0.98
N LYS A 67 -11.70 12.13 2.26
CA LYS A 67 -13.03 11.77 2.71
C LYS A 67 -13.50 12.68 3.85
N VAL A 68 -14.77 13.07 3.78
CA VAL A 68 -15.47 13.72 4.89
C VAL A 68 -16.62 12.82 5.32
N SER A 69 -16.72 12.59 6.62
CA SER A 69 -17.75 11.74 7.24
C SER A 69 -18.18 12.33 8.57
N THR A 70 -19.31 11.87 9.08
CA THR A 70 -19.74 12.14 10.47
C THR A 70 -19.06 11.14 11.41
N GLU A 71 -18.63 11.62 12.56
CA GLU A 71 -18.03 10.81 13.62
C GLU A 71 -18.96 10.77 14.84
N TYR A 72 -19.08 9.59 15.42
CA TYR A 72 -19.91 9.33 16.59
C TYR A 72 -19.15 8.46 17.59
N THR A 73 -19.23 8.80 18.89
CA THR A 73 -18.81 7.91 19.96
C THR A 73 -20.01 7.12 20.46
N HIS A 74 -19.78 5.85 20.71
CA HIS A 74 -20.74 4.95 21.36
C HIS A 74 -20.35 4.79 22.81
N TYR A 75 -21.28 4.99 23.72
CA TYR A 75 -21.06 4.72 25.13
C TYR A 75 -22.28 3.99 25.73
N HIS A 76 -22.00 3.10 26.67
CA HIS A 76 -23.04 2.40 27.42
C HIS A 76 -23.48 3.27 28.60
N ASN A 77 -24.74 3.73 28.55
CA ASN A 77 -25.32 4.52 29.64
C ASN A 77 -25.79 3.59 30.77
N LYS A 78 -25.02 3.57 31.85
CA LYS A 78 -25.30 2.69 33.03
C LYS A 78 -26.61 3.00 33.75
N HIS A 79 -27.21 4.17 33.55
CA HIS A 79 -28.48 4.52 34.18
C HIS A 79 -29.69 4.03 33.37
N THR A 80 -29.58 3.98 32.08
CA THR A 80 -30.66 3.56 31.17
C THR A 80 -30.46 2.15 30.61
N ASP A 81 -29.28 1.55 30.87
CA ASP A 81 -28.85 0.25 30.35
C ASP A 81 -28.98 0.16 28.82
N ARG A 82 -28.60 1.26 28.13
CA ARG A 82 -28.67 1.41 26.67
C ARG A 82 -27.39 1.95 26.12
N ASP A 83 -27.07 1.50 24.88
CA ASP A 83 -26.01 2.08 24.10
C ASP A 83 -26.50 3.37 23.42
N GLU A 84 -25.83 4.46 23.68
CA GLU A 84 -26.13 5.78 23.15
C GLU A 84 -25.04 6.22 22.18
N ARG A 85 -25.41 7.01 21.16
CA ARG A 85 -24.51 7.59 20.17
C ARG A 85 -24.44 9.09 20.37
N ILE A 86 -23.25 9.62 20.58
CA ILE A 86 -23.00 11.05 20.65
C ILE A 86 -22.31 11.48 19.36
N PHE A 87 -22.87 12.51 18.72
CA PHE A 87 -22.22 13.14 17.56
C PHE A 87 -21.00 13.92 18.00
N GLU A 88 -19.82 13.53 17.51
CA GLU A 88 -18.54 14.20 17.79
C GLU A 88 -18.21 15.29 16.78
N GLY A 89 -18.79 15.20 15.59
CA GLY A 89 -18.58 16.19 14.55
C GLY A 89 -18.39 15.62 13.15
N PHE A 90 -17.90 16.47 12.28
CA PHE A 90 -17.47 16.12 10.93
C PHE A 90 -15.98 15.80 10.94
N LYS A 91 -15.65 14.61 10.49
CA LYS A 91 -14.27 14.10 10.35
C LYS A 91 -13.82 14.30 8.92
N CYS A 92 -12.78 15.10 8.73
CA CYS A 92 -12.09 15.24 7.46
C CYS A 92 -10.81 14.39 7.53
N ARG A 93 -10.69 13.43 6.63
CA ARG A 93 -9.50 12.58 6.44
C ARG A 93 -8.87 12.89 5.09
N HIS A 94 -7.56 13.10 5.11
CA HIS A 94 -6.77 13.37 3.94
C HIS A 94 -5.52 12.49 3.96
N ASP A 95 -5.43 11.56 3.03
CA ASP A 95 -4.28 10.67 2.88
C ASP A 95 -3.39 11.23 1.77
N VAL A 96 -2.12 11.44 2.09
CA VAL A 96 -1.11 11.96 1.16
C VAL A 96 0.08 11.02 1.10
N ARG A 97 0.74 11.01 -0.05
CA ARG A 97 1.93 10.18 -0.30
C ARG A 97 2.99 10.99 -1.01
N ILE A 98 4.23 10.78 -0.58
CA ILE A 98 5.43 11.15 -1.32
C ILE A 98 6.23 9.89 -1.61
N SER A 99 6.96 9.90 -2.72
CA SER A 99 7.83 8.78 -3.08
C SER A 99 9.07 9.31 -3.77
N PHE A 100 10.22 8.67 -3.51
CA PHE A 100 11.51 9.07 -4.05
C PHE A 100 12.47 7.89 -4.16
N ASP A 101 13.53 8.04 -4.94
CA ASP A 101 14.56 7.01 -5.09
C ASP A 101 15.22 6.69 -3.74
N PHE A 102 15.65 5.45 -3.55
CA PHE A 102 16.15 4.97 -2.26
C PHE A 102 17.35 5.79 -1.78
N ASP A 103 17.12 6.64 -0.79
CA ASP A 103 18.11 7.48 -0.12
C ASP A 103 17.76 7.60 1.38
N MET A 104 18.52 6.90 2.22
CA MET A 104 18.33 6.90 3.67
C MET A 104 18.60 8.27 4.30
N LYS A 105 19.47 9.09 3.71
CA LYS A 105 19.75 10.44 4.20
C LYS A 105 18.55 11.36 3.93
N LYS A 106 18.00 11.30 2.72
CA LYS A 106 16.78 12.03 2.34
C LYS A 106 15.59 11.57 3.19
N LEU A 107 15.46 10.26 3.44
CA LEU A 107 14.42 9.73 4.34
C LEU A 107 14.56 10.33 5.75
N GLY A 108 15.76 10.38 6.32
CA GLY A 108 16.00 11.00 7.62
C GLY A 108 15.56 12.46 7.68
N GLN A 109 15.86 13.25 6.63
CA GLN A 109 15.43 14.65 6.52
C GLN A 109 13.91 14.80 6.43
N VAL A 110 13.25 13.91 5.67
CA VAL A 110 11.78 13.85 5.56
C VAL A 110 11.14 13.57 6.92
N LEU A 111 11.62 12.55 7.64
CA LEU A 111 11.07 12.16 8.93
C LEU A 111 11.27 13.27 9.99
N ASP A 112 12.44 13.93 9.99
CA ASP A 112 12.69 15.09 10.84
C ASP A 112 11.73 16.24 10.52
N SER A 113 11.50 16.53 9.25
CA SER A 113 10.57 17.58 8.82
C SER A 113 9.11 17.26 9.21
N ILE A 114 8.66 16.01 9.04
CA ILE A 114 7.33 15.55 9.44
C ILE A 114 7.16 15.65 10.96
N SER A 115 8.17 15.27 11.74
CA SER A 115 8.12 15.31 13.20
C SER A 115 7.93 16.73 13.76
N LYS A 116 8.46 17.73 13.06
CA LYS A 116 8.36 19.16 13.41
C LYS A 116 7.12 19.85 12.80
N CYS A 117 6.37 19.13 11.94
CA CYS A 117 5.22 19.70 11.27
C CYS A 117 4.05 19.92 12.25
N PRO A 118 3.41 21.10 12.24
CA PRO A 118 2.24 21.37 13.10
C PRO A 118 1.07 20.43 12.86
N ALA A 119 0.93 19.88 11.65
CA ALA A 119 -0.14 18.98 11.26
C ALA A 119 -0.08 17.62 11.98
N LYS A 120 1.09 17.19 12.48
CA LYS A 120 1.30 15.92 13.22
C LYS A 120 0.60 14.73 12.57
N PRO A 121 0.91 14.38 11.31
CA PRO A 121 0.27 13.27 10.63
C PRO A 121 0.64 11.93 11.26
N GLU A 122 -0.27 10.95 11.19
CA GLU A 122 0.12 9.56 11.27
C GLU A 122 0.83 9.20 9.97
N PHE A 123 1.96 8.49 10.03
CA PHE A 123 2.68 8.13 8.82
C PHE A 123 3.23 6.71 8.86
N SER A 124 3.47 6.16 7.68
CA SER A 124 4.16 4.89 7.48
C SER A 124 5.16 5.02 6.35
N VAL A 125 6.25 4.25 6.45
CA VAL A 125 7.29 4.17 5.43
C VAL A 125 7.27 2.78 4.83
N SER A 126 7.29 2.69 3.51
CA SER A 126 7.45 1.43 2.78
C SER A 126 8.62 1.54 1.79
N PHE A 127 9.34 0.42 1.66
CA PHE A 127 10.42 0.26 0.71
C PHE A 127 9.92 -0.65 -0.42
N THR A 128 10.03 -0.19 -1.66
CA THR A 128 9.44 -0.87 -2.81
C THR A 128 10.37 -0.79 -4.02
N LEU A 129 9.93 -1.32 -5.13
CA LEU A 129 10.61 -1.21 -6.41
C LEU A 129 9.89 -0.17 -7.27
N LYS A 130 10.67 0.67 -7.97
CA LYS A 130 10.15 1.74 -8.83
C LYS A 130 9.51 1.17 -10.10
N ASN A 131 10.06 0.08 -10.62
CA ASN A 131 9.60 -0.54 -11.86
C ASN A 131 8.86 -1.85 -11.58
N ASP A 132 7.55 -1.77 -11.40
CA ASP A 132 6.70 -2.95 -11.17
C ASP A 132 6.62 -3.87 -12.39
N ASN A 133 6.76 -3.35 -13.63
CA ASN A 133 6.64 -4.17 -14.85
C ASN A 133 7.76 -5.20 -14.96
N ALA A 134 9.02 -4.80 -14.68
CA ALA A 134 10.14 -5.73 -14.70
C ALA A 134 9.99 -6.84 -13.65
N VAL A 135 9.44 -6.49 -12.47
CA VAL A 135 9.12 -7.47 -11.42
C VAL A 135 8.06 -8.45 -11.89
N GLN A 136 7.00 -7.95 -12.53
CA GLN A 136 5.91 -8.77 -13.05
C GLN A 136 6.39 -9.76 -14.12
N GLU A 137 7.24 -9.32 -15.03
CA GLU A 137 7.83 -10.18 -16.05
C GLU A 137 8.67 -11.31 -15.45
N GLU A 138 9.53 -11.00 -14.46
CA GLU A 138 10.34 -12.01 -13.78
C GLU A 138 9.49 -12.97 -12.93
N LEU A 139 8.44 -12.49 -12.30
CA LEU A 139 7.49 -13.34 -11.59
C LEU A 139 6.78 -14.31 -12.51
N LEU A 140 6.32 -13.86 -13.69
CA LEU A 140 5.71 -14.72 -14.72
C LEU A 140 6.70 -15.78 -15.23
N ARG A 141 7.93 -15.36 -15.53
CA ARG A 141 9.00 -16.27 -15.97
C ARG A 141 9.28 -17.33 -14.91
N SER A 142 9.45 -16.92 -13.67
CA SER A 142 9.69 -17.80 -12.52
C SER A 142 8.51 -18.78 -12.30
N ALA A 143 7.27 -18.28 -12.37
CA ALA A 143 6.08 -19.11 -12.22
C ALA A 143 5.96 -20.18 -13.33
N THR A 144 6.25 -19.80 -14.58
CA THR A 144 6.20 -20.72 -15.74
C THR A 144 7.25 -21.81 -15.63
N ILE A 145 8.49 -21.45 -15.23
CA ILE A 145 9.56 -22.43 -15.00
C ILE A 145 9.17 -23.40 -13.88
N ASN A 146 8.63 -22.87 -12.77
CA ASN A 146 8.19 -23.68 -11.63
C ASN A 146 7.04 -24.65 -12.01
N ALA A 147 6.06 -24.17 -12.80
CA ALA A 147 4.98 -25.03 -13.30
C ALA A 147 5.52 -26.18 -14.14
N ARG A 148 6.44 -25.91 -15.06
CA ARG A 148 7.07 -26.92 -15.91
C ARG A 148 7.83 -27.95 -15.09
N GLN A 149 8.66 -27.53 -14.15
CA GLN A 149 9.41 -28.41 -13.25
C GLN A 149 8.48 -29.35 -12.46
N ARG A 150 7.37 -28.81 -11.93
CA ARG A 150 6.36 -29.62 -11.23
C ARG A 150 5.70 -30.63 -12.14
N ALA A 151 5.38 -30.25 -13.38
CA ALA A 151 4.80 -31.16 -14.37
C ALA A 151 5.78 -32.28 -14.71
N GLU A 152 7.06 -31.97 -14.90
CA GLU A 152 8.11 -33.00 -15.18
C GLU A 152 8.23 -33.99 -14.02
N ILE A 153 8.34 -33.49 -12.76
CA ILE A 153 8.42 -34.34 -11.56
C ILE A 153 7.21 -35.28 -11.44
N LEU A 154 6.00 -34.78 -11.68
CA LEU A 154 4.78 -35.57 -11.59
C LEU A 154 4.70 -36.62 -12.70
N CYS A 155 5.09 -36.27 -13.93
CA CYS A 155 5.12 -37.22 -15.04
C CYS A 155 6.15 -38.33 -14.80
N ASP A 156 7.35 -37.99 -14.35
CA ASP A 156 8.42 -38.93 -14.03
C ASP A 156 7.98 -39.93 -12.94
N GLY A 157 7.41 -39.36 -11.82
CA GLY A 157 6.87 -40.20 -10.75
C GLY A 157 5.72 -41.13 -11.17
N ALA A 158 4.96 -40.76 -12.21
CA ALA A 158 3.90 -41.57 -12.78
C ALA A 158 4.38 -42.54 -13.91
N GLY A 159 5.69 -42.60 -14.17
CA GLY A 159 6.25 -43.37 -15.26
C GLY A 159 5.83 -42.92 -16.66
N SER A 160 5.54 -41.62 -16.82
CA SER A 160 5.08 -41.01 -18.07
C SER A 160 6.04 -39.89 -18.49
N LYS A 161 5.97 -39.48 -19.77
CA LYS A 161 6.71 -38.32 -20.28
C LYS A 161 5.78 -37.14 -20.43
N LEU A 162 6.30 -35.94 -20.06
CA LEU A 162 5.58 -34.69 -20.28
C LEU A 162 5.41 -34.44 -21.79
N GLY A 163 4.16 -34.23 -22.23
CA GLY A 163 3.79 -33.93 -23.60
C GLY A 163 3.85 -32.44 -23.93
N GLN A 164 3.15 -32.06 -25.01
CA GLN A 164 3.03 -30.68 -25.45
C GLN A 164 2.14 -29.87 -24.50
N LEU A 165 2.45 -28.57 -24.39
CA LEU A 165 1.63 -27.62 -23.67
C LEU A 165 0.28 -27.45 -24.39
N LEU A 166 -0.81 -27.62 -23.67
CA LEU A 166 -2.17 -27.49 -24.22
C LEU A 166 -2.75 -26.09 -23.89
N ARG A 167 -2.54 -25.61 -22.66
CA ARG A 167 -3.12 -24.34 -22.19
C ARG A 167 -2.30 -23.73 -21.07
N ILE A 168 -2.24 -22.40 -21.05
CA ILE A 168 -1.75 -21.60 -19.91
C ILE A 168 -2.86 -20.65 -19.50
N ASP A 169 -3.20 -20.68 -18.22
CA ASP A 169 -4.01 -19.67 -17.56
C ASP A 169 -3.14 -19.01 -16.49
N TYR A 170 -3.22 -17.68 -16.35
CA TYR A 170 -2.53 -16.97 -15.28
C TYR A 170 -3.44 -15.94 -14.64
N ASN A 171 -3.21 -15.67 -13.35
CA ASN A 171 -3.94 -14.69 -12.59
C ASN A 171 -2.98 -13.91 -11.68
N TRP A 172 -3.11 -12.59 -11.69
CA TRP A 172 -2.31 -11.67 -10.87
C TRP A 172 -2.87 -11.43 -9.46
N SER A 173 -4.02 -11.98 -9.12
CA SER A 173 -4.74 -11.70 -7.87
C SER A 173 -4.03 -12.16 -6.59
N GLU A 174 -2.90 -12.85 -6.67
CA GLU A 174 -2.16 -13.41 -5.53
C GLU A 174 -0.72 -12.89 -5.42
N ILE A 175 -0.42 -11.66 -5.88
CA ILE A 175 0.92 -11.08 -5.70
C ILE A 175 1.04 -10.58 -4.26
N ASN A 176 1.87 -11.25 -3.47
CA ASN A 176 2.24 -10.82 -2.13
C ASN A 176 3.68 -10.28 -2.17
N ILE A 177 3.84 -8.99 -1.90
CA ILE A 177 5.17 -8.36 -1.79
C ILE A 177 5.58 -8.43 -0.32
N TYR A 178 6.62 -9.20 -0.02
CA TYR A 178 7.22 -9.26 1.30
C TYR A 178 8.57 -8.54 1.28
N SER A 179 8.74 -7.53 2.14
CA SER A 179 10.06 -7.01 2.46
C SER A 179 10.74 -8.00 3.42
N ARG A 180 11.85 -8.62 3.01
CA ARG A 180 12.72 -9.33 3.95
C ARG A 180 13.64 -8.29 4.59
N THR A 181 13.43 -8.04 5.87
CA THR A 181 14.40 -7.37 6.75
C THR A 181 15.65 -8.21 6.90
#